data_dc8dabf302c2a15289398efb415b307a
#
_entry.id   dc8dabf302c2a15289398efb415b307a
#
_cell.length_a   1.000
_cell.length_b   1.000
_cell.length_c   1.000
_cell.angle_alpha   90.00
_cell.angle_beta   90.00
_cell.angle_gamma   90.00
#
_symmetry.space_group_name_H-M   'P 1'
#
loop_
_entity.id
_entity.type
_entity.pdbx_description
1 polymer ?
#
loop_
_entity_poly.entity_id
_entity_poly.type
_entity_poly.pdbx_seq_one_letter_code
_entity_poly.pdbx_strand_id
1 'polypeptide(L)'
;MYLSRLSLLNFKNLSQEELLLDKGFNCFVGDNGTCKTNIIDAVYYLSMCKSSLAMTDMQCVRHGEKFFVLEGDYRTDNERHERVVCTYQRGASKVVKRNDKIYERLADHIGLVPVVIVSPADSSLISDSADERRRYINSFISQLDKSYLEAAMRYNTALANRNSYLKIGSDEEMLRIYDAQMAPMAAKIHKARLEITELLYPLVCEYYRALSDDHERVELEYRSELNNSTLEELLLASRERDRVNGYTTCGVHRDDLRFSIGGYALRKYGSQGQQKSFLIALKLAQYRIVAQACGEKPILLLDDLFDKLDESRVSRLIELVKGDEFGQVIITDCNGERMDNILRKAECSYKLFNVTYGEVIKEKQ
;
A
#
# COMPACT_ATOMS: atom_id res chain seq x y z
N MET A 1 -0.56 7.87 16.10
CA MET A 1 -1.93 7.22 16.12
C MET A 1 -1.78 5.71 16.21
N TYR A 2 -2.67 4.98 16.93
CA TYR A 2 -2.71 3.52 16.92
C TYR A 2 -4.14 2.97 16.98
N LEU A 3 -4.36 1.79 16.44
CA LEU A 3 -5.62 1.05 16.48
C LEU A 3 -5.73 0.33 17.83
N SER A 4 -6.66 0.75 18.68
CA SER A 4 -6.86 0.15 20.01
C SER A 4 -7.84 -1.02 20.00
N ARG A 5 -8.85 -1.00 19.09
CA ARG A 5 -9.83 -2.07 18.90
C ARG A 5 -10.13 -2.26 17.42
N LEU A 6 -10.14 -3.51 16.99
CA LEU A 6 -10.61 -3.93 15.67
C LEU A 6 -11.79 -4.86 15.84
N SER A 7 -12.92 -4.52 15.25
CA SER A 7 -14.09 -5.41 15.15
C SER A 7 -14.39 -5.71 13.70
N LEU A 8 -14.65 -6.97 13.40
CA LEU A 8 -14.98 -7.41 12.05
C LEU A 8 -16.14 -8.41 12.09
N LEU A 9 -17.02 -8.29 11.10
CA LEU A 9 -18.17 -9.16 10.89
C LEU A 9 -18.24 -9.56 9.42
N ASN A 10 -18.25 -10.86 9.15
CA ASN A 10 -18.38 -11.45 7.81
C ASN A 10 -17.33 -10.98 6.79
N PHE A 11 -16.09 -10.75 7.25
CA PHE A 11 -15.00 -10.32 6.38
C PHE A 11 -14.13 -11.49 5.95
N LYS A 12 -14.14 -11.81 4.66
CA LYS A 12 -13.43 -12.95 4.06
C LYS A 12 -13.79 -14.28 4.77
N ASN A 13 -12.84 -14.89 5.49
CA ASN A 13 -13.08 -16.14 6.20
C ASN A 13 -13.50 -15.93 7.67
N LEU A 14 -13.35 -14.68 8.17
CA LEU A 14 -13.67 -14.33 9.56
C LEU A 14 -15.17 -14.10 9.70
N SER A 15 -15.79 -14.76 10.68
CA SER A 15 -17.23 -14.63 10.98
C SER A 15 -17.52 -13.39 11.80
N GLN A 16 -16.99 -13.36 13.01
CA GLN A 16 -17.11 -12.25 13.93
C GLN A 16 -15.91 -12.29 14.88
N GLU A 17 -15.17 -11.20 14.95
CA GLU A 17 -14.02 -11.05 15.84
C GLU A 17 -13.99 -9.66 16.46
N GLU A 18 -13.52 -9.59 17.71
CA GLU A 18 -13.22 -8.36 18.41
C GLU A 18 -11.84 -8.44 19.06
N LEU A 19 -10.92 -7.61 18.62
CA LEU A 19 -9.52 -7.63 18.98
C LEU A 19 -9.13 -6.34 19.70
N LEU A 20 -8.63 -6.46 20.95
CA LEU A 20 -8.05 -5.36 21.70
C LEU A 20 -6.54 -5.35 21.52
N LEU A 21 -6.07 -4.38 20.76
CA LEU A 21 -4.67 -4.28 20.35
C LEU A 21 -3.84 -3.43 21.33
N ASP A 22 -2.53 -3.69 21.33
CA ASP A 22 -1.55 -2.88 22.06
C ASP A 22 -1.02 -1.74 21.19
N LYS A 23 -0.51 -0.68 21.80
CA LYS A 23 0.13 0.44 21.12
C LYS A 23 1.43 0.04 20.43
N GLY A 24 2.14 -0.97 20.94
CA GLY A 24 3.38 -1.51 20.42
C GLY A 24 3.16 -2.62 19.40
N PHE A 25 3.74 -3.79 19.68
CA PHE A 25 3.66 -4.94 18.77
C PHE A 25 2.43 -5.80 19.03
N ASN A 26 1.76 -6.21 17.96
CA ASN A 26 0.65 -7.16 17.98
C ASN A 26 0.96 -8.29 17.00
N CYS A 27 1.18 -9.50 17.51
CA CYS A 27 1.61 -10.65 16.71
C CYS A 27 0.48 -11.66 16.59
N PHE A 28 0.06 -11.94 15.37
CA PHE A 28 -0.92 -12.96 15.03
C PHE A 28 -0.19 -14.19 14.51
N VAL A 29 -0.21 -15.27 15.28
CA VAL A 29 0.51 -16.51 14.97
C VAL A 29 -0.44 -17.68 14.76
N GLY A 30 -0.07 -18.63 13.93
CA GLY A 30 -0.89 -19.81 13.62
C GLY A 30 -0.51 -20.41 12.27
N ASP A 31 -1.07 -21.58 11.94
CA ASP A 31 -0.75 -22.29 10.71
C ASP A 31 -1.08 -21.49 9.44
N ASN A 32 -0.49 -21.89 8.32
CA ASN A 32 -0.80 -21.29 7.04
C ASN A 32 -2.28 -21.53 6.68
N GLY A 33 -2.96 -20.50 6.17
CA GLY A 33 -4.38 -20.57 5.85
C GLY A 33 -5.34 -20.27 7.01
N THR A 34 -4.87 -19.96 8.22
CA THR A 34 -5.70 -19.62 9.39
C THR A 34 -6.25 -18.18 9.40
N CYS A 35 -6.22 -17.46 8.29
CA CYS A 35 -6.80 -16.10 8.15
C CYS A 35 -5.96 -14.95 8.73
N LYS A 36 -4.71 -15.14 9.12
CA LYS A 36 -3.82 -14.07 9.63
C LYS A 36 -3.75 -12.86 8.70
N THR A 37 -3.48 -13.11 7.40
CA THR A 37 -3.47 -12.07 6.36
C THR A 37 -4.80 -11.31 6.25
N ASN A 38 -5.95 -11.96 6.58
CA ASN A 38 -7.26 -11.31 6.53
C ASN A 38 -7.43 -10.27 7.64
N ILE A 39 -6.78 -10.46 8.81
CA ILE A 39 -6.75 -9.47 9.89
C ILE A 39 -5.95 -8.25 9.46
N ILE A 40 -4.76 -8.46 8.90
CA ILE A 40 -3.93 -7.38 8.33
C ILE A 40 -4.68 -6.63 7.23
N ASP A 41 -5.35 -7.37 6.33
CA ASP A 41 -6.10 -6.74 5.25
C ASP A 41 -7.32 -5.96 5.77
N ALA A 42 -7.95 -6.36 6.87
CA ALA A 42 -9.02 -5.58 7.51
C ALA A 42 -8.52 -4.23 8.03
N VAL A 43 -7.34 -4.20 8.66
CA VAL A 43 -6.70 -2.94 9.11
C VAL A 43 -6.35 -2.06 7.91
N TYR A 44 -5.75 -2.64 6.87
CA TYR A 44 -5.45 -1.93 5.63
C TYR A 44 -6.73 -1.39 4.95
N TYR A 45 -7.79 -2.20 4.94
CA TYR A 45 -9.08 -1.83 4.34
C TYR A 45 -9.72 -0.63 5.06
N LEU A 46 -9.66 -0.59 6.39
CA LEU A 46 -10.13 0.56 7.17
C LEU A 46 -9.38 1.85 6.88
N SER A 47 -8.11 1.79 6.47
CA SER A 47 -7.30 2.93 6.07
C SER A 47 -7.54 3.35 4.62
N MET A 48 -7.49 2.38 3.69
CA MET A 48 -7.42 2.64 2.25
C MET A 48 -8.76 2.42 1.52
N CYS A 49 -9.82 2.05 2.24
CA CYS A 49 -11.14 1.69 1.69
C CYS A 49 -11.09 0.63 0.57
N LYS A 50 -10.08 -0.23 0.57
CA LYS A 50 -9.90 -1.33 -0.40
C LYS A 50 -9.00 -2.42 0.17
N SER A 51 -9.13 -3.64 -0.35
CA SER A 51 -8.23 -4.74 0.00
C SER A 51 -6.80 -4.50 -0.50
N SER A 52 -5.80 -4.87 0.29
CA SER A 52 -4.39 -4.90 -0.10
C SER A 52 -4.10 -6.00 -1.14
N LEU A 53 -4.93 -7.04 -1.18
CA LEU A 53 -4.80 -8.20 -2.05
C LEU A 53 -5.47 -8.02 -3.43
N ALA A 54 -5.80 -6.78 -3.82
CA ALA A 54 -6.48 -6.44 -5.07
C ALA A 54 -7.86 -7.14 -5.27
N MET A 55 -8.50 -7.56 -4.17
CA MET A 55 -9.85 -8.15 -4.18
C MET A 55 -10.91 -7.05 -4.31
N THR A 56 -12.00 -7.37 -5.00
CA THR A 56 -13.19 -6.51 -5.03
C THR A 56 -13.92 -6.53 -3.68
N ASP A 57 -14.72 -5.50 -3.38
CA ASP A 57 -15.52 -5.45 -2.15
C ASP A 57 -16.43 -6.68 -2.01
N MET A 58 -17.00 -7.15 -3.14
CA MET A 58 -17.82 -8.35 -3.17
C MET A 58 -17.05 -9.62 -2.78
N GLN A 59 -15.79 -9.73 -3.17
CA GLN A 59 -14.92 -10.86 -2.80
C GLN A 59 -14.45 -10.79 -1.34
N CYS A 60 -14.51 -9.62 -0.72
CA CYS A 60 -14.24 -9.45 0.71
C CYS A 60 -15.41 -9.85 1.60
N VAL A 61 -16.62 -10.07 1.06
CA VAL A 61 -17.75 -10.61 1.82
C VAL A 61 -17.57 -12.11 2.05
N ARG A 62 -17.73 -12.57 3.30
CA ARG A 62 -17.66 -14.00 3.67
C ARG A 62 -18.57 -14.84 2.78
N HIS A 63 -18.08 -16.03 2.43
CA HIS A 63 -18.87 -16.95 1.58
C HIS A 63 -20.19 -17.30 2.27
N GLY A 64 -21.30 -17.22 1.53
CA GLY A 64 -22.64 -17.43 2.05
C GLY A 64 -23.31 -16.18 2.64
N GLU A 65 -22.54 -15.12 2.93
CA GLU A 65 -23.07 -13.89 3.54
C GLU A 65 -23.39 -12.81 2.50
N LYS A 66 -24.17 -11.80 2.92
CA LYS A 66 -24.64 -10.71 2.06
C LYS A 66 -23.86 -9.42 2.25
N PHE A 67 -23.16 -9.25 3.37
CA PHE A 67 -22.47 -8.02 3.74
C PHE A 67 -21.27 -8.32 4.63
N PHE A 68 -20.41 -7.33 4.80
CA PHE A 68 -19.42 -7.28 5.89
C PHE A 68 -19.45 -5.93 6.60
N VAL A 69 -18.95 -5.92 7.83
CA VAL A 69 -18.69 -4.70 8.61
C VAL A 69 -17.28 -4.78 9.18
N LEU A 70 -16.51 -3.70 9.02
CA LEU A 70 -15.24 -3.48 9.69
C LEU A 70 -15.36 -2.23 10.55
N GLU A 71 -14.88 -2.29 11.77
CA GLU A 71 -14.85 -1.18 12.70
C GLU A 71 -13.48 -1.09 13.37
N GLY A 72 -12.91 0.09 13.40
CA GLY A 72 -11.65 0.39 14.08
C GLY A 72 -11.81 1.58 15.01
N ASP A 73 -11.38 1.39 16.27
CA ASP A 73 -11.24 2.47 17.25
C ASP A 73 -9.76 2.85 17.34
N TYR A 74 -9.46 4.09 17.01
CA TYR A 74 -8.11 4.62 16.98
C TYR A 74 -7.89 5.63 18.12
N ARG A 75 -6.68 5.67 18.63
CA ARG A 75 -6.23 6.71 19.55
C ARG A 75 -5.07 7.47 18.94
N THR A 76 -5.18 8.80 18.90
CA THR A 76 -4.08 9.67 18.47
C THR A 76 -3.10 9.86 19.63
N ASP A 77 -1.91 10.40 19.34
CA ASP A 77 -0.92 10.72 20.38
C ASP A 77 -1.42 11.80 21.37
N ASN A 78 -2.43 12.58 20.97
CA ASN A 78 -3.14 13.54 21.82
C ASN A 78 -4.38 12.94 22.51
N GLU A 79 -4.45 11.63 22.66
CA GLU A 79 -5.54 10.88 23.30
C GLU A 79 -6.95 11.10 22.68
N ARG A 80 -7.06 11.69 21.50
CA ARG A 80 -8.33 11.79 20.80
C ARG A 80 -8.76 10.41 20.32
N HIS A 81 -10.05 10.12 20.49
CA HIS A 81 -10.66 8.90 20.00
C HIS A 81 -11.26 9.13 18.62
N GLU A 82 -10.91 8.27 17.68
CA GLU A 82 -11.44 8.28 16.31
C GLU A 82 -12.00 6.90 16.00
N ARG A 83 -13.26 6.85 15.57
CA ARG A 83 -13.93 5.61 15.18
C ARG A 83 -14.19 5.60 13.69
N VAL A 84 -13.73 4.56 13.02
CA VAL A 84 -13.97 4.34 11.59
C VAL A 84 -14.78 3.08 11.41
N VAL A 85 -15.89 3.17 10.68
CA VAL A 85 -16.75 2.02 10.35
C VAL A 85 -16.88 1.93 8.84
N CYS A 86 -16.57 0.79 8.28
CA CYS A 86 -16.75 0.48 6.87
C CYS A 86 -17.75 -0.66 6.72
N THR A 87 -18.82 -0.42 5.97
CA THR A 87 -19.86 -1.41 5.67
C THR A 87 -20.01 -1.56 4.16
N TYR A 88 -20.07 -2.79 3.71
CA TYR A 88 -20.40 -3.13 2.34
C TYR A 88 -21.48 -4.21 2.30
N GLN A 89 -22.48 -4.02 1.45
CA GLN A 89 -23.53 -4.98 1.15
C GLN A 89 -23.51 -5.30 -0.35
N ARG A 90 -23.67 -6.59 -0.70
CA ARG A 90 -23.72 -7.02 -2.10
C ARG A 90 -24.80 -6.29 -2.87
N GLY A 91 -24.45 -5.71 -4.01
CA GLY A 91 -25.36 -4.93 -4.85
C GLY A 91 -25.59 -3.48 -4.38
N ALA A 92 -24.96 -3.04 -3.29
CA ALA A 92 -25.00 -1.67 -2.81
C ALA A 92 -23.63 -0.99 -2.87
N SER A 93 -23.62 0.32 -2.72
CA SER A 93 -22.40 1.09 -2.57
C SER A 93 -21.82 0.90 -1.16
N LYS A 94 -20.50 0.87 -1.07
CA LYS A 94 -19.78 0.87 0.20
C LYS A 94 -20.01 2.18 0.96
N VAL A 95 -20.20 2.07 2.27
CA VAL A 95 -20.38 3.21 3.18
C VAL A 95 -19.25 3.23 4.19
N VAL A 96 -18.59 4.38 4.31
CA VAL A 96 -17.58 4.63 5.33
C VAL A 96 -18.02 5.77 6.22
N LYS A 97 -17.91 5.57 7.54
CA LYS A 97 -18.25 6.58 8.57
C LYS A 97 -17.02 6.88 9.41
N ARG A 98 -16.88 8.11 9.81
CA ARG A 98 -15.95 8.57 10.86
C ARG A 98 -16.73 9.25 11.96
N ASN A 99 -16.62 8.77 13.19
CA ASN A 99 -17.35 9.31 14.35
C ASN A 99 -18.84 9.48 14.04
N ASP A 100 -19.45 8.42 13.47
CA ASP A 100 -20.85 8.31 13.03
C ASP A 100 -21.26 9.20 11.83
N LYS A 101 -20.36 10.03 11.30
CA LYS A 101 -20.61 10.83 10.09
C LYS A 101 -20.21 10.06 8.84
N ILE A 102 -21.14 9.94 7.88
CA ILE A 102 -20.89 9.30 6.59
C ILE A 102 -20.02 10.21 5.73
N TYR A 103 -19.02 9.66 5.07
CA TYR A 103 -18.27 10.37 4.04
C TYR A 103 -19.08 10.45 2.74
N GLU A 104 -19.21 11.63 2.20
CA GLU A 104 -19.80 11.83 0.87
C GLU A 104 -18.88 11.26 -0.23
N ARG A 105 -17.57 11.38 -0.04
CA ARG A 105 -16.56 10.91 -0.96
C ARG A 105 -15.53 10.07 -0.18
N LEU A 106 -15.32 8.82 -0.60
CA LEU A 106 -14.32 7.93 0.01
C LEU A 106 -12.89 8.50 -0.06
N ALA A 107 -12.60 9.32 -1.07
CA ALA A 107 -11.32 10.00 -1.22
C ALA A 107 -11.00 10.92 -0.01
N ASP A 108 -12.01 11.41 0.72
CA ASP A 108 -11.82 12.28 1.87
C ASP A 108 -11.32 11.52 3.11
N HIS A 109 -11.49 10.19 3.11
CA HIS A 109 -10.99 9.31 4.16
C HIS A 109 -9.51 8.95 3.99
N ILE A 110 -9.03 8.85 2.74
CA ILE A 110 -7.65 8.43 2.44
C ILE A 110 -6.65 9.40 3.08
N GLY A 111 -5.64 8.85 3.79
CA GLY A 111 -4.62 9.61 4.52
C GLY A 111 -5.00 9.98 5.96
N LEU A 112 -6.25 9.69 6.42
CA LEU A 112 -6.65 9.94 7.80
C LEU A 112 -6.02 8.95 8.78
N VAL A 113 -6.00 7.67 8.41
CA VAL A 113 -5.36 6.59 9.15
C VAL A 113 -4.18 6.11 8.30
N PRO A 114 -2.98 6.68 8.50
CA PRO A 114 -1.84 6.30 7.68
C PRO A 114 -1.40 4.86 7.98
N VAL A 115 -1.18 4.09 6.93
CA VAL A 115 -0.78 2.69 7.01
C VAL A 115 0.29 2.35 5.98
N VAL A 116 1.24 1.51 6.37
CA VAL A 116 2.20 0.90 5.44
C VAL A 116 2.18 -0.61 5.63
N ILE A 117 2.03 -1.33 4.54
CA ILE A 117 2.04 -2.79 4.53
C ILE A 117 3.27 -3.31 3.80
N VAL A 118 3.89 -4.32 4.38
CA VAL A 118 4.93 -5.17 3.78
C VAL A 118 4.38 -6.59 3.73
N SER A 119 4.26 -7.16 2.55
CA SER A 119 3.65 -8.47 2.36
C SER A 119 4.37 -9.29 1.28
N PRO A 120 4.16 -10.61 1.20
CA PRO A 120 4.71 -11.44 0.12
C PRO A 120 4.27 -10.98 -1.29
N ALA A 121 3.09 -10.33 -1.40
CA ALA A 121 2.58 -9.80 -2.65
C ALA A 121 3.44 -8.65 -3.20
N ASP A 122 4.21 -7.96 -2.35
CA ASP A 122 5.11 -6.89 -2.78
C ASP A 122 6.24 -7.38 -3.70
N SER A 123 6.51 -8.70 -3.74
CA SER A 123 7.43 -9.28 -4.73
C SER A 123 7.04 -8.95 -6.17
N SER A 124 5.77 -8.72 -6.45
CA SER A 124 5.26 -8.27 -7.73
C SER A 124 5.82 -6.90 -8.17
N LEU A 125 6.24 -6.04 -7.23
CA LEU A 125 6.90 -4.77 -7.55
C LEU A 125 8.22 -4.99 -8.29
N ILE A 126 8.91 -6.10 -8.02
CA ILE A 126 10.16 -6.46 -8.71
C ILE A 126 9.89 -7.37 -9.90
N SER A 127 9.05 -8.42 -9.74
CA SER A 127 8.84 -9.47 -10.74
C SER A 127 7.94 -9.05 -11.89
N ASP A 128 6.92 -8.23 -11.62
CA ASP A 128 5.83 -7.97 -12.53
C ASP A 128 6.02 -6.72 -13.40
N SER A 129 4.95 -6.35 -14.07
CA SER A 129 4.93 -5.19 -14.98
C SER A 129 4.99 -3.86 -14.22
N ALA A 130 5.20 -2.78 -14.99
CA ALA A 130 5.16 -1.41 -14.47
C ALA A 130 3.81 -1.04 -13.83
N ASP A 131 2.72 -1.79 -14.13
CA ASP A 131 1.40 -1.52 -13.54
C ASP A 131 1.40 -1.66 -12.01
N GLU A 132 2.07 -2.69 -11.46
CA GLU A 132 2.18 -2.88 -10.02
C GLU A 132 2.96 -1.73 -9.37
N ARG A 133 4.06 -1.31 -9.97
CA ARG A 133 4.85 -0.17 -9.48
C ARG A 133 4.09 1.15 -9.55
N ARG A 134 3.27 1.35 -10.62
CA ARG A 134 2.36 2.51 -10.69
C ARG A 134 1.25 2.46 -9.64
N ARG A 135 0.67 1.28 -9.38
CA ARG A 135 -0.31 1.12 -8.29
C ARG A 135 0.29 1.46 -6.94
N TYR A 136 1.51 0.97 -6.69
CA TYR A 136 2.26 1.24 -5.47
C TYR A 136 2.46 2.75 -5.28
N ILE A 137 3.09 3.45 -6.25
CA ILE A 137 3.39 4.87 -6.11
C ILE A 137 2.12 5.73 -6.03
N ASN A 138 1.06 5.37 -6.78
CA ASN A 138 -0.22 6.06 -6.70
C ASN A 138 -0.87 5.90 -5.33
N SER A 139 -0.88 4.69 -4.77
CA SER A 139 -1.43 4.43 -3.44
C SER A 139 -0.66 5.16 -2.36
N PHE A 140 0.66 5.22 -2.49
CA PHE A 140 1.54 5.94 -1.58
C PHE A 140 1.29 7.45 -1.60
N ILE A 141 1.38 8.11 -2.76
CA ILE A 141 1.19 9.56 -2.86
C ILE A 141 -0.23 9.96 -2.48
N SER A 142 -1.24 9.12 -2.78
CA SER A 142 -2.64 9.41 -2.43
C SER A 142 -2.90 9.50 -0.93
N GLN A 143 -2.07 8.89 -0.10
CA GLN A 143 -2.15 9.07 1.36
C GLN A 143 -1.62 10.43 1.80
N LEU A 144 -0.72 11.04 1.03
CA LEU A 144 -0.04 12.29 1.35
C LEU A 144 -0.75 13.50 0.77
N ASP A 145 -1.28 13.37 -0.45
CA ASP A 145 -1.83 14.49 -1.23
C ASP A 145 -3.19 14.12 -1.86
N LYS A 146 -4.25 14.67 -1.29
CA LYS A 146 -5.62 14.53 -1.83
C LYS A 146 -5.75 15.11 -3.23
N SER A 147 -5.02 16.16 -3.53
CA SER A 147 -5.05 16.80 -4.84
C SER A 147 -4.39 15.95 -5.93
N TYR A 148 -3.40 15.12 -5.54
CA TYR A 148 -2.85 14.07 -6.40
C TYR A 148 -3.89 12.98 -6.68
N LEU A 149 -4.56 12.49 -5.64
CA LEU A 149 -5.61 11.47 -5.79
C LEU A 149 -6.70 11.95 -6.77
N GLU A 150 -7.15 13.19 -6.62
CA GLU A 150 -8.14 13.79 -7.54
C GLU A 150 -7.61 13.90 -8.97
N ALA A 151 -6.36 14.35 -9.14
CA ALA A 151 -5.73 14.43 -10.46
C ALA A 151 -5.62 13.04 -11.12
N ALA A 152 -5.21 12.01 -10.35
CA ALA A 152 -5.10 10.64 -10.84
C ALA A 152 -6.46 10.06 -11.25
N MET A 153 -7.52 10.30 -10.46
CA MET A 153 -8.88 9.87 -10.81
C MET A 153 -9.39 10.54 -12.08
N ARG A 154 -9.24 11.86 -12.19
CA ARG A 154 -9.67 12.63 -13.37
C ARG A 154 -8.88 12.22 -14.62
N TYR A 155 -7.57 12.04 -14.48
CA TYR A 155 -6.71 11.58 -15.59
C TYR A 155 -7.17 10.20 -16.10
N ASN A 156 -7.42 9.26 -15.21
CA ASN A 156 -7.86 7.91 -15.58
C ASN A 156 -9.24 7.93 -16.26
N THR A 157 -10.16 8.79 -15.83
CA THR A 157 -11.46 8.96 -16.47
C THR A 157 -11.31 9.54 -17.88
N ALA A 158 -10.52 10.60 -18.04
CA ALA A 158 -10.26 11.21 -19.34
C ALA A 158 -9.53 10.24 -20.30
N LEU A 159 -8.57 9.47 -19.78
CA LEU A 159 -7.86 8.43 -20.54
C LEU A 159 -8.83 7.33 -21.02
N ALA A 160 -9.72 6.86 -20.16
CA ALA A 160 -10.72 5.85 -20.51
C ALA A 160 -11.67 6.37 -21.61
N ASN A 161 -12.13 7.62 -21.48
CA ASN A 161 -12.99 8.26 -22.47
C ASN A 161 -12.26 8.43 -23.82
N ARG A 162 -11.00 8.92 -23.79
CA ARG A 162 -10.17 9.04 -24.99
C ARG A 162 -9.95 7.69 -25.68
N ASN A 163 -9.64 6.64 -24.90
CA ASN A 163 -9.45 5.30 -25.45
C ASN A 163 -10.76 4.71 -26.01
N SER A 164 -11.90 4.99 -25.40
CA SER A 164 -13.20 4.59 -25.95
C SER A 164 -13.48 5.31 -27.27
N TYR A 165 -13.16 6.59 -27.34
CA TYR A 165 -13.34 7.37 -28.56
C TYR A 165 -12.43 6.92 -29.69
N LEU A 166 -11.15 6.60 -29.42
CA LEU A 166 -10.21 6.06 -30.41
C LEU A 166 -10.70 4.76 -31.08
N LYS A 167 -11.58 4.00 -30.43
CA LYS A 167 -12.14 2.74 -30.97
C LYS A 167 -13.33 2.95 -31.90
N ILE A 168 -14.10 4.02 -31.73
CA ILE A 168 -15.36 4.26 -32.47
C ILE A 168 -15.28 5.38 -33.49
N GLY A 169 -14.34 6.28 -33.32
CA GLY A 169 -14.14 7.41 -34.19
C GLY A 169 -12.85 8.13 -33.83
N SER A 170 -12.35 8.97 -34.71
CA SER A 170 -11.07 9.67 -34.51
C SER A 170 -11.10 11.09 -35.01
N ASP A 171 -12.20 11.79 -34.77
CA ASP A 171 -12.27 13.21 -35.08
C ASP A 171 -11.22 13.98 -34.24
N GLU A 172 -10.53 14.85 -34.96
CA GLU A 172 -9.37 15.59 -34.42
C GLU A 172 -9.77 16.54 -33.28
N GLU A 173 -10.92 17.19 -33.41
CA GLU A 173 -11.39 18.16 -32.43
C GLU A 173 -11.69 17.50 -31.10
N MET A 174 -12.36 16.35 -31.07
CA MET A 174 -12.65 15.60 -29.87
C MET A 174 -11.38 15.07 -29.20
N LEU A 175 -10.41 14.59 -29.97
CA LEU A 175 -9.13 14.16 -29.40
C LEU A 175 -8.41 15.32 -28.71
N ARG A 176 -8.38 16.52 -29.31
CA ARG A 176 -7.80 17.72 -28.68
C ARG A 176 -8.48 18.10 -27.36
N ILE A 177 -9.80 17.92 -27.26
CA ILE A 177 -10.53 18.17 -25.99
C ILE A 177 -10.05 17.21 -24.90
N TYR A 178 -9.93 15.90 -25.18
CA TYR A 178 -9.40 14.96 -24.20
C TYR A 178 -7.94 15.23 -23.86
N ASP A 179 -7.11 15.55 -24.85
CA ASP A 179 -5.71 15.90 -24.65
C ASP A 179 -5.55 17.10 -23.71
N ALA A 180 -6.34 18.18 -23.94
CA ALA A 180 -6.36 19.37 -23.08
C ALA A 180 -6.87 19.07 -21.66
N GLN A 181 -7.79 18.13 -21.48
CA GLN A 181 -8.23 17.70 -20.15
C GLN A 181 -7.16 16.88 -19.42
N MET A 182 -6.44 16.02 -20.14
CA MET A 182 -5.44 15.12 -19.56
C MET A 182 -4.15 15.85 -19.16
N ALA A 183 -3.72 16.84 -19.93
CA ALA A 183 -2.41 17.47 -19.79
C ALA A 183 -2.14 18.09 -18.40
N PRO A 184 -2.99 18.93 -17.82
CA PRO A 184 -2.72 19.51 -16.49
C PRO A 184 -2.70 18.44 -15.38
N MET A 185 -3.50 17.37 -15.54
CA MET A 185 -3.50 16.27 -14.57
C MET A 185 -2.21 15.45 -14.70
N ALA A 186 -1.75 15.18 -15.91
CA ALA A 186 -0.50 14.46 -16.16
C ALA A 186 0.72 15.23 -15.62
N ALA A 187 0.79 16.53 -15.85
CA ALA A 187 1.88 17.37 -15.31
C ALA A 187 1.94 17.30 -13.78
N LYS A 188 0.78 17.36 -13.10
CA LYS A 188 0.70 17.24 -11.65
C LYS A 188 1.13 15.86 -11.15
N ILE A 189 0.65 14.79 -11.80
CA ILE A 189 1.01 13.41 -11.45
C ILE A 189 2.51 13.19 -11.64
N HIS A 190 3.06 13.61 -12.77
CA HIS A 190 4.47 13.50 -13.09
C HIS A 190 5.35 14.20 -12.05
N LYS A 191 5.05 15.47 -11.76
CA LYS A 191 5.78 16.26 -10.76
C LYS A 191 5.79 15.56 -9.39
N ALA A 192 4.63 15.14 -8.89
CA ALA A 192 4.54 14.48 -7.59
C ALA A 192 5.29 13.14 -7.53
N ARG A 193 5.28 12.35 -8.62
CA ARG A 193 6.04 11.09 -8.68
C ARG A 193 7.55 11.32 -8.72
N LEU A 194 8.00 12.35 -9.42
CA LEU A 194 9.41 12.73 -9.44
C LEU A 194 9.88 13.15 -8.05
N GLU A 195 9.19 14.09 -7.42
CA GLU A 195 9.51 14.60 -6.08
C GLU A 195 9.54 13.46 -5.04
N ILE A 196 8.53 12.58 -5.03
CA ILE A 196 8.49 11.48 -4.06
C ILE A 196 9.61 10.45 -4.32
N THR A 197 10.00 10.22 -5.56
CA THR A 197 11.10 9.31 -5.90
C THR A 197 12.44 9.86 -5.43
N GLU A 198 12.65 11.17 -5.55
CA GLU A 198 13.84 11.87 -5.03
C GLU A 198 13.93 11.78 -3.51
N LEU A 199 12.80 11.86 -2.80
CA LEU A 199 12.75 11.66 -1.33
C LEU A 199 12.95 10.19 -0.92
N LEU A 200 12.41 9.25 -1.69
CA LEU A 200 12.53 7.81 -1.40
C LEU A 200 13.96 7.31 -1.54
N TYR A 201 14.66 7.72 -2.57
CA TYR A 201 15.94 7.13 -2.94
C TYR A 201 16.98 7.11 -1.81
N PRO A 202 17.30 8.23 -1.13
CA PRO A 202 18.26 8.24 -0.04
C PRO A 202 17.83 7.36 1.14
N LEU A 203 16.53 7.34 1.47
CA LEU A 203 15.99 6.55 2.56
C LEU A 203 16.03 5.04 2.23
N VAL A 204 15.74 4.65 0.99
CA VAL A 204 15.88 3.27 0.53
C VAL A 204 17.33 2.81 0.69
N CYS A 205 18.30 3.63 0.32
CA CYS A 205 19.71 3.32 0.49
C CYS A 205 20.11 3.17 1.97
N GLU A 206 19.57 4.03 2.84
CA GLU A 206 19.79 3.98 4.29
C GLU A 206 19.27 2.67 4.89
N TYR A 207 17.98 2.37 4.67
CA TYR A 207 17.35 1.15 5.20
C TYR A 207 17.90 -0.14 4.57
N TYR A 208 18.27 -0.10 3.28
CA TYR A 208 18.89 -1.27 2.65
C TYR A 208 20.22 -1.63 3.30
N ARG A 209 21.10 -0.65 3.59
CA ARG A 209 22.35 -0.88 4.32
C ARG A 209 22.12 -1.40 5.73
N ALA A 210 21.10 -0.91 6.42
CA ALA A 210 20.77 -1.38 7.77
C ALA A 210 20.27 -2.83 7.81
N LEU A 211 19.58 -3.29 6.74
CA LEU A 211 19.01 -4.63 6.63
C LEU A 211 19.99 -5.67 6.02
N SER A 212 20.97 -5.22 5.25
CA SER A 212 21.91 -6.09 4.56
C SER A 212 23.34 -5.85 5.02
N ASP A 213 24.16 -6.92 5.05
CA ASP A 213 25.62 -6.79 5.26
C ASP A 213 26.34 -6.35 3.98
N ASP A 214 25.59 -6.19 2.89
CA ASP A 214 26.12 -5.94 1.57
C ASP A 214 26.46 -4.47 1.38
N HIS A 215 27.67 -4.21 0.95
CA HIS A 215 28.13 -2.89 0.52
C HIS A 215 27.61 -2.51 -0.88
N GLU A 216 26.66 -3.29 -1.42
CA GLU A 216 26.12 -3.07 -2.76
C GLU A 216 25.24 -1.84 -2.80
N ARG A 217 25.44 -1.06 -3.85
CA ARG A 217 24.65 0.14 -4.10
C ARG A 217 23.33 -0.24 -4.76
N VAL A 218 22.21 0.12 -4.12
CA VAL A 218 20.87 0.05 -4.72
C VAL A 218 20.49 1.38 -5.32
N GLU A 219 19.66 1.34 -6.37
CA GLU A 219 19.20 2.53 -7.09
C GLU A 219 17.71 2.43 -7.36
N LEU A 220 17.06 3.59 -7.32
CA LEU A 220 15.65 3.81 -7.62
C LEU A 220 15.55 4.95 -8.63
N GLU A 221 14.96 4.71 -9.79
CA GLU A 221 14.81 5.69 -10.86
C GLU A 221 13.35 5.78 -11.32
N TYR A 222 12.80 6.99 -11.38
CA TYR A 222 11.51 7.23 -12.01
C TYR A 222 11.70 7.51 -13.50
N ARG A 223 11.04 6.72 -14.34
CA ARG A 223 11.06 6.87 -15.80
C ARG A 223 9.72 7.31 -16.33
N SER A 224 9.74 8.43 -17.04
CA SER A 224 8.58 9.00 -17.71
C SER A 224 9.00 9.68 -19.01
N GLU A 225 8.16 9.60 -20.03
CA GLU A 225 8.34 10.38 -21.26
C GLU A 225 8.18 11.89 -20.99
N LEU A 226 7.44 12.24 -19.92
CA LEU A 226 7.24 13.62 -19.49
C LEU A 226 8.49 14.28 -18.89
N ASN A 227 9.58 13.53 -18.67
CA ASN A 227 10.85 14.13 -18.25
C ASN A 227 11.42 15.10 -19.29
N ASN A 228 11.08 14.94 -20.57
CA ASN A 228 11.66 15.70 -21.68
C ASN A 228 10.63 16.39 -22.57
N SER A 229 9.33 16.18 -22.36
CA SER A 229 8.26 16.69 -23.21
C SER A 229 6.97 16.89 -22.43
N THR A 230 6.08 17.74 -22.90
CA THR A 230 4.74 17.87 -22.34
C THR A 230 3.83 16.73 -22.81
N LEU A 231 2.71 16.48 -22.10
CA LEU A 231 1.76 15.46 -22.53
C LEU A 231 1.13 15.84 -23.88
N GLU A 232 0.85 17.13 -24.12
CA GLU A 232 0.28 17.61 -25.36
C GLU A 232 1.18 17.30 -26.57
N GLU A 233 2.49 17.54 -26.45
CA GLU A 233 3.48 17.23 -27.49
C GLU A 233 3.53 15.72 -27.77
N LEU A 234 3.55 14.91 -26.70
CA LEU A 234 3.58 13.45 -26.80
C LEU A 234 2.31 12.90 -27.47
N LEU A 235 1.13 13.40 -27.08
CA LEU A 235 -0.15 12.97 -27.65
C LEU A 235 -0.28 13.38 -29.12
N LEU A 236 0.20 14.58 -29.47
CA LEU A 236 0.23 15.03 -30.85
C LEU A 236 1.15 14.14 -31.71
N ALA A 237 2.35 13.85 -31.23
CA ALA A 237 3.33 13.02 -31.92
C ALA A 237 2.89 11.54 -32.05
N SER A 238 2.14 11.04 -31.06
CA SER A 238 1.67 9.64 -31.06
C SER A 238 0.31 9.42 -31.72
N ARG A 239 -0.35 10.45 -32.23
CA ARG A 239 -1.75 10.44 -32.64
C ARG A 239 -2.09 9.35 -33.65
N GLU A 240 -1.31 9.23 -34.73
CA GLU A 240 -1.52 8.18 -35.73
C GLU A 240 -1.32 6.77 -35.15
N ARG A 241 -0.32 6.60 -34.29
CA ARG A 241 -0.10 5.34 -33.59
C ARG A 241 -1.26 5.00 -32.67
N ASP A 242 -1.81 5.99 -31.95
CA ASP A 242 -2.96 5.81 -31.06
C ASP A 242 -4.22 5.40 -31.82
N ARG A 243 -4.45 6.00 -33.00
CA ARG A 243 -5.55 5.64 -33.91
C ARG A 243 -5.45 4.20 -34.38
N VAL A 244 -4.27 3.78 -34.82
CA VAL A 244 -4.04 2.41 -35.28
C VAL A 244 -4.22 1.39 -34.15
N ASN A 245 -3.74 1.71 -32.95
CA ASN A 245 -3.82 0.81 -31.81
C ASN A 245 -5.18 0.85 -31.09
N GLY A 246 -6.00 1.90 -31.28
CA GLY A 246 -7.27 2.09 -30.57
C GLY A 246 -7.09 2.42 -29.08
N TYR A 247 -5.91 2.88 -28.66
CA TYR A 247 -5.63 3.33 -27.29
C TYR A 247 -4.45 4.29 -27.21
N THR A 248 -4.38 5.06 -26.13
CA THR A 248 -3.32 6.03 -25.86
C THR A 248 -2.00 5.33 -25.53
N THR A 249 -0.93 5.63 -26.25
CA THR A 249 0.35 4.93 -26.16
C THR A 249 1.42 5.66 -25.37
N CYS A 250 1.20 6.91 -24.97
CA CYS A 250 2.14 7.75 -24.21
C CYS A 250 1.46 8.43 -23.02
N GLY A 251 2.26 8.91 -22.05
CA GLY A 251 1.78 9.63 -20.87
C GLY A 251 1.97 8.89 -19.56
N VAL A 252 1.54 9.50 -18.43
CA VAL A 252 1.84 9.03 -17.05
C VAL A 252 1.32 7.63 -16.71
N HIS A 253 0.39 7.08 -17.47
CA HIS A 253 -0.05 5.70 -17.36
C HIS A 253 0.94 4.69 -17.98
N ARG A 254 2.03 5.17 -18.58
CA ARG A 254 3.14 4.38 -19.13
C ARG A 254 4.42 4.50 -18.31
N ASP A 255 4.46 5.37 -17.33
CA ASP A 255 5.61 5.56 -16.46
C ASP A 255 6.01 4.28 -15.74
N ASP A 256 7.26 4.24 -15.29
CA ASP A 256 7.81 3.13 -14.52
C ASP A 256 8.75 3.61 -13.41
N LEU A 257 8.88 2.78 -12.37
CA LEU A 257 9.94 2.84 -11.36
C LEU A 257 10.92 1.71 -11.64
N ARG A 258 12.18 2.04 -11.84
CA ARG A 258 13.25 1.05 -12.03
C ARG A 258 14.05 0.86 -10.75
N PHE A 259 14.31 -0.39 -10.44
CA PHE A 259 15.10 -0.82 -9.31
C PHE A 259 16.37 -1.50 -9.80
N SER A 260 17.52 -1.05 -9.31
CA SER A 260 18.82 -1.58 -9.70
C SER A 260 19.68 -1.88 -8.48
N ILE A 261 20.62 -2.80 -8.65
CA ILE A 261 21.65 -3.17 -7.66
C ILE A 261 22.99 -3.31 -8.38
N GLY A 262 24.03 -2.60 -7.91
CA GLY A 262 25.35 -2.60 -8.55
C GLY A 262 25.29 -2.15 -10.02
N GLY A 263 24.33 -1.30 -10.41
CA GLY A 263 24.12 -0.84 -11.79
C GLY A 263 23.33 -1.82 -12.67
N TYR A 264 22.89 -2.97 -12.14
CA TYR A 264 22.14 -3.99 -12.88
C TYR A 264 20.68 -4.05 -12.41
N ALA A 265 19.76 -4.44 -13.30
CA ALA A 265 18.34 -4.56 -12.95
C ALA A 265 18.12 -5.57 -11.81
N LEU A 266 17.56 -5.12 -10.69
CA LEU A 266 17.32 -5.93 -9.48
C LEU A 266 16.54 -7.22 -9.79
N ARG A 267 15.55 -7.15 -10.70
CA ARG A 267 14.73 -8.30 -11.13
C ARG A 267 15.57 -9.46 -11.68
N LYS A 268 16.64 -9.15 -12.42
CA LYS A 268 17.41 -10.16 -13.16
C LYS A 268 18.65 -10.64 -12.39
N TYR A 269 19.28 -9.74 -11.64
CA TYR A 269 20.60 -9.97 -11.07
C TYR A 269 20.59 -10.01 -9.54
N GLY A 270 19.55 -9.49 -8.90
CA GLY A 270 19.42 -9.55 -7.45
C GLY A 270 19.06 -10.95 -6.97
N SER A 271 19.78 -11.45 -5.94
CA SER A 271 19.37 -12.66 -5.22
C SER A 271 17.99 -12.47 -4.56
N GLN A 272 17.32 -13.56 -4.20
CA GLN A 272 16.03 -13.47 -3.50
C GLN A 272 16.14 -12.68 -2.19
N GLY A 273 17.22 -12.85 -1.44
CA GLY A 273 17.49 -12.11 -0.22
C GLY A 273 17.66 -10.61 -0.47
N GLN A 274 18.43 -10.22 -1.51
CA GLN A 274 18.61 -8.83 -1.92
C GLN A 274 17.29 -8.18 -2.35
N GLN A 275 16.48 -8.87 -3.16
CA GLN A 275 15.17 -8.39 -3.59
C GLN A 275 14.23 -8.14 -2.40
N LYS A 276 14.21 -9.03 -1.41
CA LYS A 276 13.39 -8.86 -0.19
C LYS A 276 13.89 -7.72 0.68
N SER A 277 15.22 -7.64 0.92
CA SER A 277 15.80 -6.52 1.68
C SER A 277 15.48 -5.19 1.01
N PHE A 278 15.52 -5.12 -0.32
CA PHE A 278 15.16 -3.92 -1.08
C PHE A 278 13.68 -3.56 -0.88
N LEU A 279 12.77 -4.53 -0.97
CA LEU A 279 11.33 -4.29 -0.77
C LEU A 279 11.02 -3.80 0.64
N ILE A 280 11.63 -4.39 1.66
CA ILE A 280 11.48 -3.94 3.04
C ILE A 280 12.03 -2.52 3.17
N ALA A 281 13.23 -2.25 2.66
CA ALA A 281 13.83 -0.91 2.68
C ALA A 281 12.94 0.14 1.99
N LEU A 282 12.35 -0.21 0.83
CA LEU A 282 11.41 0.65 0.10
C LEU A 282 10.17 0.99 0.96
N LYS A 283 9.63 0.01 1.68
CA LYS A 283 8.44 0.20 2.54
C LYS A 283 8.76 0.95 3.83
N LEU A 284 9.93 0.74 4.43
CA LEU A 284 10.37 1.53 5.59
C LEU A 284 10.65 2.99 5.20
N ALA A 285 11.22 3.22 4.02
CA ALA A 285 11.37 4.55 3.44
C ALA A 285 10.02 5.24 3.21
N GLN A 286 9.05 4.51 2.63
CA GLN A 286 7.67 4.97 2.51
C GLN A 286 7.09 5.34 3.89
N TYR A 287 7.26 4.48 4.89
CA TYR A 287 6.77 4.71 6.25
C TYR A 287 7.28 6.03 6.80
N ARG A 288 8.58 6.29 6.71
CA ARG A 288 9.22 7.52 7.22
C ARG A 288 8.68 8.77 6.54
N ILE A 289 8.50 8.75 5.22
CA ILE A 289 7.92 9.86 4.47
C ILE A 289 6.46 10.10 4.88
N VAL A 290 5.65 9.04 5.01
CA VAL A 290 4.26 9.16 5.44
C VAL A 290 4.17 9.73 6.86
N ALA A 291 5.01 9.25 7.79
CA ALA A 291 5.07 9.76 9.16
C ALA A 291 5.39 11.26 9.21
N GLN A 292 6.37 11.71 8.43
CA GLN A 292 6.76 13.11 8.36
C GLN A 292 5.66 13.99 7.76
N ALA A 293 5.02 13.54 6.70
CA ALA A 293 3.99 14.31 6.00
C ALA A 293 2.67 14.39 6.79
N CYS A 294 2.26 13.31 7.44
CA CYS A 294 1.01 13.24 8.21
C CYS A 294 1.15 13.80 9.63
N GLY A 295 2.36 13.96 10.16
CA GLY A 295 2.62 14.33 11.55
C GLY A 295 2.20 13.27 12.58
N GLU A 296 1.82 12.09 12.11
CA GLU A 296 1.39 10.93 12.91
C GLU A 296 2.13 9.69 12.43
N LYS A 297 2.52 8.82 13.36
CA LYS A 297 3.18 7.55 13.01
C LYS A 297 2.18 6.60 12.35
N PRO A 298 2.44 6.10 11.12
CA PRO A 298 1.60 5.11 10.48
C PRO A 298 1.53 3.80 11.26
N ILE A 299 0.48 3.02 11.06
CA ILE A 299 0.45 1.63 11.49
C ILE A 299 1.29 0.82 10.49
N LEU A 300 2.29 0.08 10.99
CA LEU A 300 3.12 -0.80 10.19
C LEU A 300 2.56 -2.22 10.19
N LEU A 301 2.23 -2.74 9.03
CA LEU A 301 1.70 -4.08 8.82
C LEU A 301 2.78 -4.97 8.18
N LEU A 302 3.17 -6.04 8.86
CA LEU A 302 4.19 -7.00 8.41
C LEU A 302 3.53 -8.37 8.23
N ASP A 303 3.19 -8.73 6.98
CA ASP A 303 2.45 -9.95 6.67
C ASP A 303 3.40 -11.05 6.18
N ASP A 304 3.49 -12.15 6.94
CA ASP A 304 4.18 -13.40 6.58
C ASP A 304 5.60 -13.21 5.99
N LEU A 305 6.35 -12.25 6.56
CA LEU A 305 7.69 -11.90 6.05
C LEU A 305 8.79 -12.85 6.54
N PHE A 306 8.63 -13.38 7.73
CA PHE A 306 9.72 -14.01 8.47
C PHE A 306 10.05 -15.42 7.98
N ASP A 307 9.12 -16.12 7.32
CA ASP A 307 9.39 -17.43 6.70
C ASP A 307 10.39 -17.36 5.54
N LYS A 308 10.62 -16.18 5.02
CA LYS A 308 11.42 -15.97 3.81
C LYS A 308 12.69 -15.14 4.05
N LEU A 309 12.94 -14.77 5.31
CA LEU A 309 14.14 -14.05 5.74
C LEU A 309 14.97 -14.94 6.65
N ASP A 310 16.29 -14.79 6.60
CA ASP A 310 17.16 -15.37 7.60
C ASP A 310 17.00 -14.68 8.96
N GLU A 311 17.36 -15.37 10.03
CA GLU A 311 17.16 -14.91 11.40
C GLU A 311 17.88 -13.58 11.67
N SER A 312 19.02 -13.34 11.03
CA SER A 312 19.79 -12.10 11.22
C SER A 312 19.04 -10.89 10.65
N ARG A 313 18.43 -11.03 9.48
CA ARG A 313 17.64 -9.96 8.85
C ARG A 313 16.35 -9.70 9.60
N VAL A 314 15.70 -10.76 10.12
CA VAL A 314 14.52 -10.61 10.98
C VAL A 314 14.87 -9.80 12.24
N SER A 315 15.95 -10.17 12.92
CA SER A 315 16.40 -9.46 14.13
C SER A 315 16.71 -7.99 13.83
N ARG A 316 17.41 -7.70 12.74
CA ARG A 316 17.67 -6.32 12.30
C ARG A 316 16.40 -5.54 11.99
N LEU A 317 15.43 -6.18 11.31
CA LEU A 317 14.15 -5.53 11.03
C LEU A 317 13.42 -5.17 12.33
N ILE A 318 13.33 -6.10 13.29
CA ILE A 318 12.69 -5.83 14.58
C ILE A 318 13.43 -4.72 15.35
N GLU A 319 14.78 -4.75 15.37
CA GLU A 319 15.58 -3.68 15.97
C GLU A 319 15.33 -2.30 15.33
N LEU A 320 15.16 -2.24 14.02
CA LEU A 320 14.82 -1.00 13.32
C LEU A 320 13.41 -0.50 13.69
N VAL A 321 12.41 -1.40 13.64
CA VAL A 321 11.00 -0.99 13.82
C VAL A 321 10.58 -0.83 15.28
N LYS A 322 11.40 -1.25 16.26
CA LYS A 322 11.17 -0.95 17.68
C LYS A 322 11.58 0.48 18.06
N GLY A 323 12.36 1.15 17.19
CA GLY A 323 12.83 2.50 17.45
C GLY A 323 11.69 3.53 17.53
N ASP A 324 11.98 4.65 18.19
CA ASP A 324 11.00 5.72 18.42
C ASP A 324 10.42 6.35 17.14
N GLU A 325 11.01 6.10 15.98
CA GLU A 325 10.48 6.54 14.69
C GLU A 325 9.23 5.80 14.27
N PHE A 326 9.05 4.55 14.76
CA PHE A 326 7.92 3.69 14.42
C PHE A 326 6.83 3.76 15.48
N GLY A 327 5.59 3.51 15.05
CA GLY A 327 4.42 3.44 15.90
C GLY A 327 3.99 2.00 16.15
N GLN A 328 2.67 1.76 16.10
CA GLN A 328 2.11 0.42 16.23
C GLN A 328 2.56 -0.49 15.08
N VAL A 329 2.99 -1.71 15.43
CA VAL A 329 3.39 -2.75 14.48
C VAL A 329 2.44 -3.94 14.63
N ILE A 330 1.86 -4.39 13.52
CA ILE A 330 1.02 -5.59 13.47
C ILE A 330 1.73 -6.62 12.58
N ILE A 331 2.01 -7.79 13.16
CA ILE A 331 2.82 -8.84 12.54
C ILE A 331 1.99 -10.11 12.40
N THR A 332 2.14 -10.82 11.28
CA THR A 332 1.67 -12.20 11.15
C THR A 332 2.85 -13.14 10.92
N ASP A 333 2.80 -14.32 11.54
CA ASP A 333 3.82 -15.37 11.38
C ASP A 333 3.19 -16.76 11.57
N CYS A 334 3.80 -17.78 10.99
CA CYS A 334 3.40 -19.16 11.22
C CYS A 334 4.06 -19.77 12.48
N ASN A 335 5.13 -19.18 13.02
CA ASN A 335 5.89 -19.72 14.14
C ASN A 335 5.85 -18.78 15.36
N GLY A 336 4.93 -19.09 16.31
CA GLY A 336 4.75 -18.32 17.53
C GLY A 336 5.97 -18.34 18.45
N GLU A 337 6.64 -19.48 18.62
CA GLU A 337 7.82 -19.58 19.48
C GLU A 337 8.99 -18.74 18.98
N ARG A 338 9.19 -18.73 17.66
CA ARG A 338 10.21 -17.88 17.01
C ARG A 338 9.91 -16.41 17.29
N MET A 339 8.68 -15.97 17.08
CA MET A 339 8.27 -14.59 17.29
C MET A 339 8.41 -14.16 18.74
N ASP A 340 7.94 -14.99 19.68
CA ASP A 340 8.07 -14.76 21.11
C ASP A 340 9.55 -14.57 21.50
N ASN A 341 10.43 -15.47 21.06
CA ASN A 341 11.86 -15.39 21.33
C ASN A 341 12.53 -14.13 20.76
N ILE A 342 12.17 -13.73 19.54
CA ILE A 342 12.74 -12.53 18.90
C ILE A 342 12.30 -11.26 19.65
N LEU A 343 11.00 -11.13 19.95
CA LEU A 343 10.45 -9.94 20.60
C LEU A 343 10.91 -9.81 22.06
N ARG A 344 11.07 -10.93 22.77
CA ARG A 344 11.67 -10.93 24.12
C ARG A 344 13.13 -10.51 24.10
N LYS A 345 13.93 -11.04 23.18
CA LYS A 345 15.34 -10.62 23.00
C LYS A 345 15.47 -9.14 22.66
N ALA A 346 14.52 -8.61 21.89
CA ALA A 346 14.47 -7.19 21.52
C ALA A 346 13.86 -6.30 22.63
N GLU A 347 13.43 -6.86 23.76
CA GLU A 347 12.81 -6.13 24.88
C GLU A 347 11.57 -5.31 24.45
N CYS A 348 10.80 -5.81 23.49
CA CYS A 348 9.60 -5.15 23.00
C CYS A 348 8.41 -5.41 23.92
N SER A 349 7.51 -4.40 24.06
CA SER A 349 6.15 -4.64 24.57
C SER A 349 5.30 -5.21 23.45
N TYR A 350 4.67 -6.38 23.65
CA TYR A 350 3.89 -7.04 22.62
C TYR A 350 2.70 -7.80 23.16
N LYS A 351 1.69 -8.02 22.30
CA LYS A 351 0.61 -9.00 22.50
C LYS A 351 0.73 -10.11 21.48
N LEU A 352 0.53 -11.34 21.92
CA LEU A 352 0.47 -12.52 21.08
C LEU A 352 -0.98 -13.01 20.95
N PHE A 353 -1.41 -13.29 19.72
CA PHE A 353 -2.73 -13.82 19.40
C PHE A 353 -2.56 -15.10 18.61
N ASN A 354 -3.10 -16.22 19.11
CA ASN A 354 -3.17 -17.46 18.34
C ASN A 354 -4.37 -17.43 17.39
N VAL A 355 -4.11 -17.66 16.12
CA VAL A 355 -5.15 -17.69 15.07
C VAL A 355 -5.34 -19.13 14.63
N THR A 356 -6.53 -19.66 14.89
CA THR A 356 -6.99 -20.95 14.41
C THR A 356 -8.03 -20.77 13.32
N TYR A 357 -8.58 -21.83 12.77
CA TYR A 357 -9.52 -21.75 11.66
C TYR A 357 -10.74 -20.87 11.99
N GLY A 358 -10.69 -19.61 11.53
CA GLY A 358 -11.79 -18.63 11.64
C GLY A 358 -11.97 -17.98 12.99
N GLU A 359 -11.09 -18.23 13.97
CA GLU A 359 -11.14 -17.66 15.31
C GLU A 359 -9.77 -17.12 15.77
N VAL A 360 -9.81 -16.05 16.51
CA VAL A 360 -8.60 -15.45 17.11
C VAL A 360 -8.66 -15.61 18.63
N ILE A 361 -7.72 -16.35 19.19
CA ILE A 361 -7.61 -16.59 20.62
C ILE A 361 -6.46 -15.75 21.18
N LYS A 362 -6.74 -14.88 22.14
CA LYS A 362 -5.71 -14.14 22.85
C LYS A 362 -4.98 -15.08 23.81
N GLU A 363 -3.67 -15.23 23.66
CA GLU A 363 -2.86 -15.88 24.68
C GLU A 363 -2.85 -15.05 25.96
N LYS A 364 -3.00 -15.71 27.11
CA LYS A 364 -2.76 -15.06 28.41
C LYS A 364 -1.26 -14.78 28.52
N GLN A 365 -0.93 -13.53 28.80
CA GLN A 365 0.40 -13.07 29.20
C GLN A 365 0.90 -13.85 30.40
#